data_9aa27946164f8f56ff903ba3547a8a55
#
_entry.id   9aa27946164f8f56ff903ba3547a8a55
#
_cell.length_a   1.000
_cell.length_b   1.000
_cell.length_c   1.000
_cell.angle_alpha   90.00
_cell.angle_beta   90.00
_cell.angle_gamma   90.00
#
_symmetry.space_group_name_H-M   'P 1'
#
loop_
_entity.id
_entity.type
_entity.pdbx_description
1 polymer ?
#
loop_
_entity_poly.entity_id
_entity_poly.type
_entity_poly.pdbx_seq_one_letter_code
_entity_poly.pdbx_strand_id
1 'polypeptide(L)'
;DIEGDNTMITVFLYLVMVIIAFVFAITTGNTIAKEANVIGTLRASGYTKGELVRHYLATPMIVVLVSAIVGNILGYTCFKAFAVKAYYGSYSLPTYKTIWNADAFIKTTVVPLIILFVINLVMLVNKLSLSPLKFLRRDLKKRQKKKAFKLNTRIGILKRFRLRVIFQNIPNYITVFV
;
A
#
# COMPACT_ATOMS: atom_id res chain seq x y z
N ASP A 1 1.50 -13.07 30.05
CA ASP A 1 0.54 -11.98 30.33
C ASP A 1 -0.35 -11.82 29.09
N ILE A 2 -1.63 -12.23 29.21
CA ILE A 2 -2.58 -12.31 28.07
C ILE A 2 -2.77 -10.93 27.41
N GLU A 3 -2.71 -9.84 28.17
CA GLU A 3 -2.80 -8.48 27.63
C GLU A 3 -1.54 -8.09 26.82
N GLY A 4 -0.36 -8.50 27.28
CA GLY A 4 0.88 -8.31 26.56
C GLY A 4 0.92 -9.06 25.22
N ASP A 5 0.46 -10.31 25.20
CA ASP A 5 0.36 -11.13 24.02
C ASP A 5 -0.62 -10.52 22.99
N ASN A 6 -1.77 -10.03 23.46
CA ASN A 6 -2.77 -9.38 22.60
C ASN A 6 -2.23 -8.08 21.96
N THR A 7 -1.50 -7.29 22.75
CA THR A 7 -0.85 -6.07 22.24
C THR A 7 0.20 -6.41 21.18
N MET A 8 1.04 -7.40 21.45
CA MET A 8 2.09 -7.84 20.52
C MET A 8 1.50 -8.37 19.20
N ILE A 9 0.46 -9.19 19.27
CA ILE A 9 -0.25 -9.71 18.09
C ILE A 9 -0.88 -8.56 17.28
N THR A 10 -1.46 -7.57 17.96
CA THR A 10 -2.08 -6.41 17.31
C THR A 10 -1.03 -5.56 16.58
N VAL A 11 0.11 -5.29 17.19
CA VAL A 11 1.23 -4.55 16.56
C VAL A 11 1.75 -5.32 15.33
N PHE A 12 1.94 -6.63 15.47
CA PHE A 12 2.37 -7.48 14.35
C PHE A 12 1.37 -7.49 13.21
N LEU A 13 0.07 -7.54 13.50
CA LEU A 13 -1.00 -7.44 12.51
C LEU A 13 -0.90 -6.12 11.71
N TYR A 14 -0.75 -4.98 12.38
CA TYR A 14 -0.63 -3.70 11.68
C TYR A 14 0.66 -3.60 10.86
N LEU A 15 1.76 -4.17 11.33
CA LEU A 15 3.02 -4.22 10.57
C LEU A 15 2.85 -5.01 9.28
N VAL A 16 2.29 -6.21 9.36
CA VAL A 16 1.99 -7.05 8.18
C VAL A 16 1.04 -6.31 7.21
N MET A 17 0.05 -5.61 7.75
CA MET A 17 -0.89 -4.85 6.95
C MET A 17 -0.26 -3.71 6.17
N VAL A 18 0.70 -3.00 6.76
CA VAL A 18 1.47 -1.96 6.05
C VAL A 18 2.25 -2.59 4.89
N ILE A 19 2.87 -3.74 5.10
CA ILE A 19 3.60 -4.46 4.03
C ILE A 19 2.64 -4.84 2.90
N ILE A 20 1.48 -5.42 3.22
CA ILE A 20 0.47 -5.79 2.22
C ILE A 20 -0.02 -4.55 1.45
N ALA A 21 -0.25 -3.43 2.14
CA ALA A 21 -0.65 -2.19 1.50
C ALA A 21 0.38 -1.69 0.48
N PHE A 22 1.67 -1.79 0.81
CA PHE A 22 2.76 -1.49 -0.12
C PHE A 22 2.77 -2.41 -1.33
N VAL A 23 2.61 -3.71 -1.13
CA VAL A 23 2.55 -4.69 -2.22
C VAL A 23 1.38 -4.39 -3.16
N PHE A 24 0.19 -4.09 -2.63
CA PHE A 24 -0.96 -3.69 -3.44
C PHE A 24 -0.70 -2.40 -4.21
N ALA A 25 -0.11 -1.39 -3.58
CA ALA A 25 0.20 -0.13 -4.22
C ALA A 25 1.19 -0.32 -5.39
N ILE A 26 2.23 -1.13 -5.21
CA ILE A 26 3.21 -1.45 -6.26
C ILE A 26 2.54 -2.22 -7.40
N THR A 27 1.75 -3.25 -7.08
CA THR A 27 1.05 -4.09 -8.07
C THR A 27 0.09 -3.25 -8.90
N THR A 28 -0.74 -2.42 -8.27
CA THR A 28 -1.65 -1.51 -8.96
C THR A 28 -0.89 -0.50 -9.82
N GLY A 29 0.23 0.02 -9.33
CA GLY A 29 1.11 0.91 -10.09
C GLY A 29 1.70 0.27 -11.33
N ASN A 30 2.10 -0.99 -11.24
CA ASN A 30 2.62 -1.77 -12.36
C ASN A 30 1.52 -2.08 -13.39
N THR A 31 0.32 -2.39 -12.94
CA THR A 31 -0.85 -2.58 -13.84
C THR A 31 -1.13 -1.32 -14.64
N ILE A 32 -1.20 -0.16 -13.98
CA ILE A 32 -1.37 1.13 -14.67
C ILE A 32 -0.24 1.40 -15.67
N ALA A 33 0.99 1.05 -15.33
CA ALA A 33 2.13 1.23 -16.23
C ALA A 33 2.05 0.32 -17.47
N LYS A 34 1.63 -0.92 -17.29
CA LYS A 34 1.42 -1.87 -18.39
C LYS A 34 0.30 -1.41 -19.32
N GLU A 35 -0.80 -0.93 -18.76
CA GLU A 35 -2.00 -0.51 -19.48
C GLU A 35 -2.00 0.98 -19.88
N ALA A 36 -0.84 1.65 -19.76
CA ALA A 36 -0.73 3.08 -20.01
C ALA A 36 -1.31 3.55 -21.34
N ASN A 37 -1.10 2.77 -22.42
CA ASN A 37 -1.65 3.10 -23.74
C ASN A 37 -3.17 3.03 -23.77
N VAL A 38 -3.76 2.00 -23.15
CA VAL A 38 -5.22 1.81 -23.05
C VAL A 38 -5.82 2.96 -22.23
N ILE A 39 -5.24 3.28 -21.09
CA ILE A 39 -5.65 4.40 -20.24
C ILE A 39 -5.56 5.73 -21.01
N GLY A 40 -4.48 5.93 -21.76
CA GLY A 40 -4.28 7.13 -22.56
C GLY A 40 -5.35 7.28 -23.65
N THR A 41 -5.68 6.22 -24.34
CA THR A 41 -6.73 6.18 -25.39
C THR A 41 -8.11 6.42 -24.80
N LEU A 42 -8.47 5.72 -23.72
CA LEU A 42 -9.76 5.91 -23.04
C LEU A 42 -9.93 7.36 -22.58
N ARG A 43 -8.88 7.95 -22.01
CA ARG A 43 -8.91 9.36 -21.58
C ARG A 43 -9.00 10.34 -22.75
N ALA A 44 -8.36 10.04 -23.87
CA ALA A 44 -8.48 10.81 -25.11
C ALA A 44 -9.89 10.69 -25.73
N SER A 45 -10.56 9.55 -25.53
CA SER A 45 -11.95 9.32 -25.96
C SER A 45 -13.01 9.92 -25.03
N GLY A 46 -12.58 10.62 -23.94
CA GLY A 46 -13.51 11.35 -23.05
C GLY A 46 -13.80 10.70 -21.71
N TYR A 47 -13.25 9.52 -21.41
CA TYR A 47 -13.40 8.92 -20.09
C TYR A 47 -12.80 9.79 -18.99
N THR A 48 -13.54 9.94 -17.89
CA THR A 48 -13.12 10.73 -16.75
C THR A 48 -12.09 10.00 -15.89
N LYS A 49 -11.31 10.76 -15.10
CA LYS A 49 -10.39 10.17 -14.13
C LYS A 49 -11.11 9.29 -13.10
N GLY A 50 -12.30 9.75 -12.67
CA GLY A 50 -13.10 9.07 -11.65
C GLY A 50 -13.56 7.68 -12.10
N GLU A 51 -14.00 7.56 -13.35
CA GLU A 51 -14.42 6.28 -13.92
C GLU A 51 -13.26 5.28 -13.96
N LEU A 52 -12.07 5.74 -14.38
CA LEU A 52 -10.87 4.89 -14.38
C LEU A 52 -10.44 4.53 -12.96
N VAL A 53 -10.44 5.47 -12.01
CA VAL A 53 -10.14 5.18 -10.61
C VAL A 53 -11.08 4.10 -10.08
N ARG A 54 -12.39 4.23 -10.31
CA ARG A 54 -13.38 3.24 -9.85
C ARG A 54 -13.14 1.87 -10.46
N HIS A 55 -12.82 1.81 -11.75
CA HIS A 55 -12.52 0.56 -12.44
C HIS A 55 -11.29 -0.15 -11.86
N TYR A 56 -10.17 0.55 -11.76
CA TYR A 56 -8.92 -0.02 -11.24
C TYR A 56 -8.94 -0.27 -9.73
N LEU A 57 -9.80 0.40 -8.98
CA LEU A 57 -10.00 0.18 -7.55
C LEU A 57 -10.84 -1.09 -7.29
N ALA A 58 -11.73 -1.45 -8.19
CA ALA A 58 -12.64 -2.58 -8.01
C ALA A 58 -11.88 -3.90 -7.78
N THR A 59 -10.87 -4.19 -8.59
CA THR A 59 -10.09 -5.43 -8.49
C THR A 59 -9.42 -5.62 -7.11
N PRO A 60 -8.59 -4.69 -6.60
CA PRO A 60 -8.01 -4.84 -5.27
C PRO A 60 -9.06 -4.89 -4.17
N MET A 61 -10.19 -4.16 -4.31
CA MET A 61 -11.25 -4.19 -3.30
C MET A 61 -11.98 -5.53 -3.24
N ILE A 62 -12.27 -6.13 -4.38
CA ILE A 62 -12.86 -7.48 -4.43
C ILE A 62 -11.94 -8.49 -3.74
N VAL A 63 -10.64 -8.46 -4.05
CA VAL A 63 -9.66 -9.34 -3.41
C VAL A 63 -9.64 -9.15 -1.90
N VAL A 64 -9.59 -7.91 -1.42
CA VAL A 64 -9.59 -7.61 0.02
C VAL A 64 -10.87 -8.08 0.70
N LEU A 65 -12.04 -7.86 0.10
CA LEU A 65 -13.33 -8.29 0.65
C LEU A 65 -13.42 -9.82 0.74
N VAL A 66 -13.07 -10.52 -0.34
CA VAL A 66 -13.06 -12.00 -0.34
C VAL A 66 -12.07 -12.53 0.70
N SER A 67 -10.87 -11.96 0.77
CA SER A 67 -9.85 -12.34 1.76
C SER A 67 -10.32 -12.08 3.20
N ALA A 68 -11.03 -10.98 3.44
CA ALA A 68 -11.60 -10.67 4.75
C ALA A 68 -12.66 -11.69 5.18
N ILE A 69 -13.54 -12.09 4.27
CA ILE A 69 -14.56 -13.13 4.55
C ILE A 69 -13.89 -14.47 4.86
N VAL A 70 -13.00 -14.92 3.97
CA VAL A 70 -12.26 -16.18 4.14
C VAL A 70 -11.44 -16.16 5.42
N GLY A 71 -10.72 -15.06 5.70
CA GLY A 71 -9.91 -14.90 6.91
C GLY A 71 -10.75 -14.97 8.19
N ASN A 72 -11.93 -14.35 8.21
CA ASN A 72 -12.85 -14.45 9.35
C ASN A 72 -13.35 -15.88 9.55
N ILE A 73 -13.78 -16.57 8.49
CA ILE A 73 -14.23 -17.96 8.57
C ILE A 73 -13.10 -18.84 9.11
N LEU A 74 -11.90 -18.76 8.57
CA LEU A 74 -10.73 -19.52 9.04
C LEU A 74 -10.35 -19.16 10.47
N GLY A 75 -10.41 -17.89 10.85
CA GLY A 75 -10.13 -17.42 12.20
C GLY A 75 -11.04 -18.04 13.23
N TYR A 76 -12.34 -18.01 12.97
CA TYR A 76 -13.35 -18.56 13.90
C TYR A 76 -13.50 -20.08 13.84
N THR A 77 -13.02 -20.75 12.83
CA THR A 77 -13.07 -22.23 12.71
C THR A 77 -11.74 -22.90 13.06
N CYS A 78 -10.74 -22.73 12.21
CA CYS A 78 -9.46 -23.44 12.31
C CYS A 78 -8.51 -22.82 13.34
N PHE A 79 -8.24 -21.51 13.23
CA PHE A 79 -7.22 -20.85 14.06
C PHE A 79 -7.65 -20.70 15.52
N LYS A 80 -8.96 -20.61 15.78
CA LYS A 80 -9.52 -20.65 17.13
C LYS A 80 -9.11 -21.93 17.87
N ALA A 81 -9.29 -23.09 17.24
CA ALA A 81 -8.95 -24.37 17.86
C ALA A 81 -7.45 -24.46 18.17
N PHE A 82 -6.62 -23.92 17.30
CA PHE A 82 -5.16 -23.86 17.49
C PHE A 82 -4.78 -22.94 18.66
N ALA A 83 -5.34 -21.74 18.72
CA ALA A 83 -5.10 -20.79 19.80
C ALA A 83 -5.54 -21.35 21.17
N VAL A 84 -6.74 -21.93 21.23
CA VAL A 84 -7.25 -22.57 22.46
C VAL A 84 -6.27 -23.64 22.94
N LYS A 85 -5.80 -24.53 22.04
CA LYS A 85 -4.86 -25.59 22.40
C LYS A 85 -3.54 -25.05 22.93
N ALA A 86 -3.03 -23.97 22.35
CA ALA A 86 -1.80 -23.33 22.79
C ALA A 86 -1.92 -22.73 24.19
N TYR A 87 -3.02 -22.03 24.48
CA TYR A 87 -3.25 -21.41 25.78
C TYR A 87 -3.56 -22.45 26.88
N TYR A 88 -4.34 -23.47 26.58
CA TYR A 88 -4.65 -24.57 27.56
C TYR A 88 -3.44 -25.46 27.84
N GLY A 89 -2.46 -25.50 26.93
CA GLY A 89 -1.20 -26.20 27.19
C GLY A 89 -0.25 -25.46 28.15
N SER A 90 -0.44 -24.15 28.30
CA SER A 90 0.45 -23.29 29.11
C SER A 90 -0.21 -22.74 30.37
N TYR A 91 -1.54 -22.69 30.43
CA TYR A 91 -2.30 -22.09 31.53
C TYR A 91 -3.48 -22.99 31.96
N SER A 92 -3.73 -23.05 33.25
CA SER A 92 -4.96 -23.71 33.81
C SER A 92 -6.11 -22.69 33.69
N LEU A 93 -6.87 -22.78 32.59
CA LEU A 93 -8.00 -21.88 32.30
C LEU A 93 -9.36 -22.56 32.49
N PRO A 94 -10.42 -21.79 32.82
CA PRO A 94 -11.78 -22.30 32.87
C PRO A 94 -12.29 -22.70 31.48
N THR A 95 -13.39 -23.46 31.46
CA THR A 95 -13.99 -23.96 30.21
C THR A 95 -14.20 -22.85 29.16
N TYR A 96 -13.67 -23.05 27.97
CA TYR A 96 -13.73 -22.12 26.89
C TYR A 96 -15.14 -21.93 26.33
N LYS A 97 -15.62 -20.68 26.28
CA LYS A 97 -16.83 -20.29 25.55
C LYS A 97 -16.49 -19.33 24.44
N THR A 98 -16.94 -19.61 23.22
CA THR A 98 -16.77 -18.68 22.09
C THR A 98 -17.71 -17.51 22.25
N ILE A 99 -17.19 -16.33 22.43
CA ILE A 99 -17.95 -15.08 22.43
C ILE A 99 -17.50 -14.29 21.20
N TRP A 100 -18.48 -13.81 20.40
CA TRP A 100 -18.19 -12.93 19.31
C TRP A 100 -17.81 -11.54 19.86
N ASN A 101 -16.64 -11.05 19.49
CA ASN A 101 -16.13 -9.76 19.95
C ASN A 101 -16.14 -8.76 18.78
N ALA A 102 -17.03 -7.76 18.86
CA ALA A 102 -17.15 -6.72 17.86
C ALA A 102 -15.88 -5.86 17.72
N ASP A 103 -15.18 -5.59 18.83
CA ASP A 103 -13.95 -4.80 18.84
C ASP A 103 -12.83 -5.54 18.08
N ALA A 104 -12.69 -6.83 18.31
CA ALA A 104 -11.74 -7.66 17.56
C ALA A 104 -12.08 -7.66 16.07
N PHE A 105 -13.34 -7.82 15.68
CA PHE A 105 -13.77 -7.77 14.28
C PHE A 105 -13.46 -6.42 13.63
N ILE A 106 -13.71 -5.32 14.32
CA ILE A 106 -13.38 -3.97 13.80
C ILE A 106 -11.88 -3.84 13.57
N LYS A 107 -11.05 -4.19 14.55
CA LYS A 107 -9.60 -4.07 14.47
C LYS A 107 -8.97 -4.97 13.41
N THR A 108 -9.50 -6.16 13.20
CA THR A 108 -8.91 -7.15 12.28
C THR A 108 -9.50 -7.12 10.87
N THR A 109 -10.68 -6.54 10.69
CA THR A 109 -11.38 -6.55 9.39
C THR A 109 -11.65 -5.13 8.88
N VAL A 110 -12.34 -4.30 9.68
CA VAL A 110 -12.80 -2.99 9.21
C VAL A 110 -11.63 -2.01 9.06
N VAL A 111 -10.75 -1.93 10.04
CA VAL A 111 -9.58 -1.03 10.00
C VAL A 111 -8.63 -1.40 8.86
N PRO A 112 -8.20 -2.67 8.66
CA PRO A 112 -7.44 -3.09 7.51
C PRO A 112 -8.08 -2.72 6.17
N LEU A 113 -9.37 -2.98 6.02
CA LEU A 113 -10.11 -2.69 4.79
C LEU A 113 -10.08 -1.19 4.46
N ILE A 114 -10.32 -0.32 5.44
CA ILE A 114 -10.28 1.12 5.27
C ILE A 114 -8.88 1.59 4.89
N ILE A 115 -7.83 1.11 5.56
CA ILE A 115 -6.46 1.51 5.27
C ILE A 115 -6.06 1.09 3.85
N LEU A 116 -6.34 -0.15 3.46
CA LEU A 116 -6.06 -0.64 2.11
C LEU A 116 -6.83 0.14 1.04
N PHE A 117 -8.10 0.47 1.32
CA PHE A 117 -8.91 1.31 0.44
C PHE A 117 -8.28 2.68 0.25
N VAL A 118 -7.94 3.38 1.33
CA VAL A 118 -7.36 4.73 1.30
C VAL A 118 -6.03 4.74 0.56
N ILE A 119 -5.13 3.80 0.86
CA ILE A 119 -3.81 3.72 0.22
C ILE A 119 -3.95 3.47 -1.29
N ASN A 120 -4.78 2.52 -1.70
CA ASN A 120 -5.01 2.24 -3.11
C ASN A 120 -5.70 3.41 -3.82
N LEU A 121 -6.69 4.06 -3.19
CA LEU A 121 -7.36 5.22 -3.73
C LEU A 121 -6.38 6.39 -3.97
N VAL A 122 -5.60 6.74 -2.96
CA VAL A 122 -4.59 7.81 -3.06
C VAL A 122 -3.58 7.51 -4.16
N MET A 123 -3.12 6.28 -4.25
CA MET A 123 -2.17 5.84 -5.27
C MET A 123 -2.78 5.95 -6.67
N LEU A 124 -4.01 5.46 -6.88
CA LEU A 124 -4.70 5.52 -8.16
C LEU A 124 -4.96 6.96 -8.59
N VAL A 125 -5.50 7.80 -7.70
CA VAL A 125 -5.74 9.22 -7.99
C VAL A 125 -4.46 9.93 -8.38
N ASN A 126 -3.37 9.69 -7.68
CA ASN A 126 -2.06 10.27 -7.99
C ASN A 126 -1.51 9.81 -9.34
N LYS A 127 -1.63 8.53 -9.68
CA LYS A 127 -1.14 7.96 -10.94
C LYS A 127 -2.01 8.40 -12.13
N LEU A 128 -3.33 8.31 -12.00
CA LEU A 128 -4.27 8.67 -13.06
C LEU A 128 -4.46 10.20 -13.22
N SER A 129 -3.88 11.02 -12.35
CA SER A 129 -3.88 12.48 -12.53
C SER A 129 -2.97 12.98 -13.64
N LEU A 130 -2.14 12.11 -14.23
CA LEU A 130 -1.29 12.45 -15.36
C LEU A 130 -2.13 12.77 -16.60
N SER A 131 -1.59 13.60 -17.52
CA SER A 131 -2.27 13.92 -18.77
C SER A 131 -2.35 12.71 -19.71
N PRO A 132 -3.37 12.62 -20.60
CA PRO A 132 -3.49 11.53 -21.58
C PRO A 132 -2.23 11.35 -22.43
N LEU A 133 -1.61 12.45 -22.82
CA LEU A 133 -0.38 12.44 -23.61
C LEU A 133 0.79 11.75 -22.89
N LYS A 134 0.89 11.88 -21.57
CA LYS A 134 1.92 11.20 -20.79
C LYS A 134 1.70 9.68 -20.73
N PHE A 135 0.46 9.24 -20.70
CA PHE A 135 0.12 7.83 -20.78
C PHE A 135 0.50 7.25 -22.15
N LEU A 136 0.14 7.92 -23.23
CA LEU A 136 0.49 7.51 -24.60
C LEU A 136 2.01 7.48 -24.84
N ARG A 137 2.74 8.40 -24.25
CA ARG A 137 4.21 8.43 -24.33
C ARG A 137 4.89 7.50 -23.30
N ARG A 138 4.13 6.79 -22.48
CA ARG A 138 4.63 5.99 -21.35
C ARG A 138 5.52 6.75 -20.37
N ASP A 139 5.40 8.08 -20.32
CA ASP A 139 6.11 8.95 -19.38
C ASP A 139 5.28 9.10 -18.08
N LEU A 140 5.19 8.01 -17.33
CA LEU A 140 4.39 7.93 -16.10
C LEU A 140 5.11 8.53 -14.87
N LYS A 141 6.35 8.96 -15.04
CA LYS A 141 7.08 9.66 -13.97
C LYS A 141 6.54 11.08 -13.84
N LYS A 142 6.02 11.43 -12.66
CA LYS A 142 5.81 12.84 -12.31
C LYS A 142 7.15 13.53 -12.44
N ARG A 143 7.29 14.46 -13.40
CA ARG A 143 8.50 15.29 -13.54
C ARG A 143 8.67 16.06 -12.22
N GLN A 144 9.47 15.50 -11.30
CA GLN A 144 9.86 16.25 -10.13
C GLN A 144 10.56 17.49 -10.66
N LYS A 145 10.01 18.66 -10.35
CA LYS A 145 10.73 19.92 -10.56
C LYS A 145 11.97 19.81 -9.68
N LYS A 146 13.08 19.33 -10.27
CA LYS A 146 14.36 19.29 -9.56
C LYS A 146 14.68 20.73 -9.22
N LYS A 147 14.46 21.12 -7.97
CA LYS A 147 14.88 22.43 -7.48
C LYS A 147 16.38 22.51 -7.73
N ALA A 148 16.78 23.36 -8.65
CA ALA A 148 18.18 23.59 -8.93
C ALA A 148 18.79 24.19 -7.67
N PHE A 149 19.67 23.45 -7.02
CA PHE A 149 20.40 23.94 -5.86
C PHE A 149 21.30 25.10 -6.34
N LYS A 150 21.03 26.31 -5.84
CA LYS A 150 21.88 27.49 -6.13
C LYS A 150 23.19 27.32 -5.38
N LEU A 151 24.19 26.77 -6.05
CA LEU A 151 25.55 26.70 -5.54
C LEU A 151 26.23 28.05 -5.71
N ASN A 152 27.03 28.46 -4.72
CA ASN A 152 27.76 29.72 -4.71
C ASN A 152 28.66 29.83 -5.96
N THR A 153 28.64 30.99 -6.59
CA THR A 153 29.39 31.29 -7.82
C THR A 153 30.91 31.26 -7.64
N ARG A 154 31.41 31.31 -6.40
CA ARG A 154 32.84 31.23 -6.07
C ARG A 154 33.47 29.84 -6.20
N ILE A 155 32.64 28.79 -6.37
CA ILE A 155 33.13 27.41 -6.54
C ILE A 155 33.43 27.17 -8.03
N GLY A 156 34.62 26.65 -8.34
CA GLY A 156 35.04 26.35 -9.72
C GLY A 156 34.03 25.45 -10.45
N ILE A 157 33.86 25.69 -11.75
CA ILE A 157 32.81 25.12 -12.61
C ILE A 157 32.74 23.57 -12.49
N LEU A 158 33.88 22.88 -12.52
CA LEU A 158 33.93 21.42 -12.46
C LEU A 158 33.47 20.87 -11.10
N LYS A 159 33.88 21.50 -9.98
CA LYS A 159 33.43 21.12 -8.63
C LYS A 159 31.94 21.37 -8.46
N ARG A 160 31.41 22.47 -8.99
CA ARG A 160 29.99 22.81 -8.98
C ARG A 160 29.18 21.81 -9.80
N PHE A 161 29.67 21.36 -10.94
CA PHE A 161 29.02 20.35 -11.77
C PHE A 161 28.94 18.98 -11.02
N ARG A 162 30.07 18.52 -10.46
CA ARG A 162 30.11 17.26 -9.68
C ARG A 162 29.13 17.29 -8.50
N LEU A 163 29.16 18.34 -7.68
CA LEU A 163 28.23 18.52 -6.58
C LEU A 163 26.76 18.53 -7.05
N ARG A 164 26.46 19.20 -8.14
CA ARG A 164 25.11 19.26 -8.69
C ARG A 164 24.61 17.88 -9.14
N VAL A 165 25.45 17.09 -9.79
CA VAL A 165 25.11 15.72 -10.21
C VAL A 165 24.85 14.83 -9.01
N ILE A 166 25.70 14.91 -7.98
CA ILE A 166 25.53 14.12 -6.75
C ILE A 166 24.22 14.50 -6.05
N PHE A 167 24.00 15.79 -5.75
CA PHE A 167 22.79 16.24 -5.05
C PHE A 167 21.48 16.00 -5.83
N GLN A 168 21.52 16.05 -7.16
CA GLN A 168 20.35 15.76 -7.98
C GLN A 168 20.00 14.26 -8.03
N ASN A 169 20.96 13.39 -7.78
CA ASN A 169 20.78 11.94 -7.85
C ASN A 169 20.73 11.24 -6.49
N ILE A 170 20.83 11.97 -5.37
CA ILE A 170 20.69 11.42 -4.02
C ILE A 170 19.46 10.49 -3.87
N PRO A 171 18.24 10.85 -4.34
CA PRO A 171 17.09 9.95 -4.23
C PRO A 171 17.29 8.63 -4.99
N ASN A 172 17.99 8.67 -6.12
CA ASN A 172 18.28 7.46 -6.91
C ASN A 172 19.33 6.59 -6.22
N TYR A 173 20.32 7.21 -5.56
CA TYR A 173 21.31 6.46 -4.79
C TYR A 173 20.69 5.79 -3.57
N ILE A 174 19.81 6.47 -2.86
CA ILE A 174 19.08 5.89 -1.72
C ILE A 174 18.27 4.67 -2.16
N THR A 175 17.57 4.73 -3.31
CA THR A 175 16.79 3.60 -3.85
C THR A 175 17.63 2.41 -4.30
N VAL A 176 18.92 2.57 -4.51
CA VAL A 176 19.84 1.47 -4.87
C VAL A 176 20.41 0.80 -3.62
N PHE A 177 20.47 1.53 -2.49
CA PHE A 177 21.02 1.01 -1.23
C PHE A 177 19.95 0.46 -0.26
N VAL A 178 18.66 0.63 -0.56
CA VAL A 178 17.53 0.07 0.17
C VAL A 178 16.90 -1.07 -0.61
#